data_7bda80a8dafa65e0b6d971f3f7e98bb2
#
_entry.id   7bda80a8dafa65e0b6d971f3f7e98bb2
#
_cell.length_a   1.000
_cell.length_b   1.000
_cell.length_c   1.000
_cell.angle_alpha   90.00
_cell.angle_beta   90.00
_cell.angle_gamma   90.00
#
_symmetry.space_group_name_H-M   'P 1'
#
loop_
_entity.id
_entity.type
_entity.pdbx_description
1 polymer ?
#
loop_
_entity_poly.entity_id
_entity_poly.type
_entity_poly.pdbx_seq_one_letter_code
_entity_poly.pdbx_strand_id
1 'polypeptide(L)' 'MNECHDEVCITCSDTAVPVQVVELLGDGLAVVDTGVGREEVSVALVDARLGDVVLVHAKEAIAVVGDEEGR' A
#
# COMPACT_ATOMS: atom_id res chain seq x y z
N MET A 1 3.27 22.49 -0.36
CA MET A 1 3.33 22.08 -0.64
C MET A 1 3.31 21.37 -1.13
N ASN A 2 3.21 21.11 -1.27
CA ASN A 2 3.12 20.42 -1.63
C ASN A 2 3.23 19.72 -2.28
N GLU A 3 3.47 19.47 -2.50
CA GLU A 3 3.71 18.87 -3.16
C GLU A 3 3.27 17.76 -3.73
N CYS A 4 3.25 17.03 -3.43
CA CYS A 4 2.78 15.99 -4.03
C CYS A 4 1.55 16.07 -4.36
N HIS A 5 1.03 16.82 -4.18
CA HIS A 5 -0.22 16.90 -4.35
C HIS A 5 -0.67 16.62 -5.53
N ASP A 6 -0.23 16.58 -6.33
CA ASP A 6 -0.74 16.48 -7.45
C ASP A 6 -1.25 15.33 -7.75
N GLU A 7 -1.55 14.62 -7.25
CA GLU A 7 -2.22 13.74 -7.78
C GLU A 7 -1.74 12.53 -7.93
N VAL A 8 -0.76 12.38 -7.87
CA VAL A 8 -0.28 11.23 -8.31
C VAL A 8 0.14 10.32 -7.28
N CYS A 9 0.21 10.61 -6.08
CA CYS A 9 0.74 9.72 -5.09
C CYS A 9 -0.32 9.38 -4.11
N ILE A 10 -1.07 8.35 -4.43
CA ILE A 10 -2.16 7.95 -3.57
C ILE A 10 -1.65 7.48 -2.24
N THR A 11 -0.54 6.73 -2.22
CA THR A 11 -0.05 6.18 -0.98
C THR A 11 0.72 7.20 -0.14
N CYS A 12 0.92 8.41 -0.68
CA CYS A 12 1.55 9.46 0.10
C CYS A 12 0.56 10.26 0.93
N SER A 13 -0.73 9.94 0.79
CA SER A 13 -1.74 10.71 1.47
C SER A 13 -1.60 10.62 2.97
N ASP A 14 -2.05 11.65 3.67
CA ASP A 14 -2.15 11.60 5.09
C ASP A 14 -3.26 10.71 5.56
N THR A 15 -4.14 10.27 4.70
CA THR A 15 -5.22 9.38 5.03
C THR A 15 -4.81 7.99 4.64
N ALA A 16 -4.99 7.02 5.50
CA ALA A 16 -4.69 5.64 5.16
C ALA A 16 -5.62 5.17 4.06
N VAL A 17 -5.09 4.50 3.06
CA VAL A 17 -5.87 4.02 1.95
C VAL A 17 -5.68 2.53 1.79
N PRO A 18 -6.73 1.78 1.40
CA PRO A 18 -6.59 0.35 1.18
C PRO A 18 -6.05 0.09 -0.22
N VAL A 19 -5.04 -0.74 -0.31
CA VAL A 19 -4.45 -1.09 -1.60
C VAL A 19 -4.10 -2.57 -1.56
N GLN A 20 -4.00 -3.19 -2.72
CA GLN A 20 -3.74 -4.61 -2.79
C GLN A 20 -2.29 -4.87 -3.13
N VAL A 21 -1.69 -5.81 -2.42
CA VAL A 21 -0.31 -6.20 -2.68
C VAL A 21 -0.28 -7.06 -3.93
N VAL A 22 0.46 -6.65 -4.92
CA VAL A 22 0.57 -7.38 -6.16
C VAL A 22 1.95 -7.98 -6.36
N GLU A 23 2.93 -7.56 -5.57
CA GLU A 23 4.25 -8.15 -5.68
C GLU A 23 4.99 -7.91 -4.38
N LEU A 24 5.71 -8.89 -3.90
CA LEU A 24 6.56 -8.74 -2.72
C LEU A 24 7.99 -8.63 -3.20
N LEU A 25 8.67 -7.59 -2.76
CA LEU A 25 10.02 -7.33 -3.24
C LEU A 25 11.10 -7.80 -2.27
N GLY A 26 10.72 -8.20 -1.06
CA GLY A 26 11.72 -8.52 -0.06
C GLY A 26 12.17 -7.26 0.66
N ASP A 27 12.95 -7.44 1.70
CA ASP A 27 13.48 -6.30 2.46
C ASP A 27 12.42 -5.39 3.00
N GLY A 28 11.20 -5.90 3.20
CA GLY A 28 10.13 -5.08 3.76
C GLY A 28 9.47 -4.18 2.74
N LEU A 29 9.59 -4.48 1.47
CA LEU A 29 8.99 -3.66 0.42
C LEU A 29 8.02 -4.49 -0.41
N ALA A 30 7.03 -3.84 -0.95
CA ALA A 30 6.04 -4.49 -1.82
C ALA A 30 5.53 -3.50 -2.84
N VAL A 31 5.04 -4.02 -3.95
CA VAL A 31 4.34 -3.22 -4.94
C VAL A 31 2.85 -3.42 -4.70
N VAL A 32 2.11 -2.34 -4.67
CA VAL A 32 0.67 -2.37 -4.46
C VAL A 32 -0.04 -1.71 -5.63
N ASP A 33 -1.28 -2.16 -5.85
CA ASP A 33 -2.12 -1.62 -6.89
C ASP A 33 -3.08 -0.65 -6.24
N THR A 34 -3.00 0.61 -6.62
CA THR A 34 -3.81 1.65 -6.01
C THR A 34 -5.12 1.86 -6.74
N GLY A 35 -5.32 1.17 -7.86
CA GLY A 35 -6.50 1.40 -8.68
C GLY A 35 -6.23 2.33 -9.82
N VAL A 36 -5.23 3.17 -9.74
CA VAL A 36 -4.84 4.03 -10.84
C VAL A 36 -3.42 3.77 -11.27
N GLY A 37 -2.74 2.86 -10.60
CA GLY A 37 -1.37 2.51 -10.97
C GLY A 37 -0.77 1.66 -9.88
N ARG A 38 0.50 1.42 -9.97
CA ARG A 38 1.20 0.63 -8.98
C ARG A 38 2.23 1.49 -8.29
N GLU A 39 2.43 1.24 -7.02
CA GLU A 39 3.38 2.00 -6.23
C GLU A 39 4.14 1.06 -5.30
N GLU A 40 5.33 1.44 -4.95
CA GLU A 40 6.14 0.66 -4.04
C GLU A 40 5.95 1.23 -2.64
N VAL A 41 5.67 0.39 -1.68
CA VAL A 41 5.44 0.84 -0.30
C VAL A 41 6.20 -0.07 0.65
N SER A 42 6.42 0.42 1.85
CA SER A 42 7.04 -0.35 2.90
C SER A 42 6.01 -1.25 3.54
N VAL A 43 6.31 -2.53 3.73
CA VAL A 43 5.44 -3.44 4.45
C VAL A 43 6.18 -4.03 5.64
N ALA A 44 7.17 -3.30 6.15
CA ALA A 44 8.00 -3.81 7.22
C ALA A 44 7.25 -3.92 8.54
N LEU A 45 6.19 -3.14 8.71
CA LEU A 45 5.43 -3.15 9.95
C LEU A 45 4.34 -4.19 9.99
N VAL A 46 4.05 -4.85 8.88
CA VAL A 46 2.93 -5.78 8.79
C VAL A 46 3.39 -7.06 8.16
N ASP A 47 2.60 -8.11 8.32
CA ASP A 47 2.92 -9.40 7.74
C ASP A 47 2.04 -9.58 6.51
N ALA A 48 2.30 -8.82 5.49
CA ALA A 48 1.46 -8.81 4.29
C ALA A 48 1.93 -9.87 3.32
N ARG A 49 0.99 -10.41 2.57
CA ARG A 49 1.27 -11.42 1.57
C ARG A 49 0.71 -10.99 0.25
N LEU A 50 1.12 -11.67 -0.77
CA LEU A 50 0.62 -11.40 -2.09
C LEU A 50 -0.89 -11.53 -2.10
N GLY A 51 -1.57 -10.57 -2.63
CA GLY A 51 -3.03 -10.55 -2.69
C GLY A 51 -3.71 -9.91 -1.51
N ASP A 52 -2.99 -9.67 -0.43
CA ASP A 52 -3.60 -9.03 0.73
C ASP A 52 -3.94 -7.58 0.44
N VAL A 53 -4.95 -7.10 1.11
CA VAL A 53 -5.27 -5.66 1.09
C VAL A 53 -4.69 -5.07 2.36
N VAL A 54 -3.93 -4.02 2.20
CA VAL A 54 -3.28 -3.36 3.34
C VAL A 54 -3.67 -1.90 3.36
N LEU A 55 -3.69 -1.31 4.54
CA LEU A 55 -3.87 0.12 4.67
C LEU A 55 -2.51 0.77 4.64
N VAL A 56 -2.35 1.74 3.76
CA VAL A 56 -1.07 2.42 3.58
C VAL A 56 -1.22 3.89 3.91
N HIS A 57 -0.29 4.40 4.68
CA HIS A 57 -0.25 5.80 5.05
C HIS A 57 1.19 6.26 4.81
N ALA A 58 1.34 7.29 4.03
CA ALA A 58 2.65 7.85 3.74
C ALA A 58 3.62 6.80 3.21
N LYS A 59 3.14 5.95 2.33
CA LYS A 59 3.90 4.90 1.67
C LYS A 59 4.36 3.81 2.61
N GLU A 60 3.69 3.68 3.74
CA GLU A 60 4.02 2.61 4.66
C GLU A 60 2.75 1.87 5.03
N ALA A 61 2.74 0.57 4.89
CA ALA A 61 1.59 -0.24 5.27
C ALA A 61 1.54 -0.32 6.78
N ILE A 62 0.40 0.02 7.33
CA ILE A 62 0.24 0.07 8.77
C ILE A 62 -0.69 -1.01 9.31
N ALA A 63 -1.42 -1.68 8.44
CA ALA A 63 -2.32 -2.74 8.86
C ALA A 63 -2.67 -3.61 7.67
N VAL A 64 -2.96 -4.88 7.92
CA VAL A 64 -3.48 -5.77 6.91
C VAL A 64 -4.98 -5.81 7.13
N VAL A 65 -5.73 -5.45 6.09
CA VAL A 65 -7.17 -5.43 6.19
C VAL A 65 -7.71 -6.84 6.01
N GLY A 66 -7.00 -7.67 5.27
CA GLY A 66 -7.45 -9.02 4.99
C GLY A 66 -7.33 -9.27 3.52
N ASP A 67 -7.69 -10.48 3.09
CA ASP A 67 -7.64 -10.72 1.69
C ASP A 67 -9.01 -10.63 1.20
N GLU A 68 -9.17 -10.52 -0.09
CA GLU A 68 -10.38 -10.26 -0.61
C GLU A 68 -11.24 -11.37 -0.54
N GLU A 69 -10.83 -12.52 -0.36
CA GLU A 69 -11.76 -13.49 -0.26
C GLU A 69 -12.01 -13.75 1.08
N GLY A 70 -11.40 -13.26 1.94
CA GLY A 70 -11.69 -13.48 3.21
C GLY A 70 -12.87 -12.89 3.68
N ARG A 71 -13.36 -12.57 3.28
CA ARG A 71 -14.32 -12.12 3.76
C ARG A 71 -15.05 -12.33 3.49
#